data_d50a913e193d955ba448702aad2b2260
#
_entry.id   d50a913e193d955ba448702aad2b2260
#
_cell.length_a   1.000
_cell.length_b   1.000
_cell.length_c   1.000
_cell.angle_alpha   90.00
_cell.angle_beta   90.00
_cell.angle_gamma   90.00
#
_symmetry.space_group_name_H-M   'P 1'
#
loop_
_entity.id
_entity.type
_entity.pdbx_description
1 polymer ?
#
loop_
_entity_poly.entity_id
_entity_poly.type
_entity_poly.pdbx_seq_one_letter_code
_entity_poly.pdbx_strand_id
1 'polypeptide(L)'
;VMDEVQTVPTKMLTLFNLTINFLSKVCGVTVILCSATQPCFERAAHPMFTQRIDMVPYAPKLWDTFRRTQIQPVEMMRLDAIPAFAQRVLEQANSLLIVCNKKSEAAYLYKALSNGTAHCFHLSAAMCMAHRRIVLNNLQAVLDALKSTLQTSEKKVICVSTQVIEAGVDISFERVIRLSAGMDSVIQSAGRCNRNGESN
;
A
#
# COMPACT_ATOMS: atom_id res chain seq x y z
N VAL A 1 21.39 6.34 -3.96
CA VAL A 1 19.95 6.18 -4.17
C VAL A 1 19.30 6.07 -2.81
N MET A 2 18.21 6.82 -2.60
CA MET A 2 17.35 6.75 -1.40
C MET A 2 15.94 6.42 -1.84
N ASP A 3 15.43 5.29 -1.37
CA ASP A 3 14.07 4.82 -1.70
C ASP A 3 13.10 5.12 -0.56
N GLU A 4 11.81 5.19 -0.89
CA GLU A 4 10.71 5.44 0.06
C GLU A 4 10.90 6.72 0.89
N VAL A 5 11.41 7.81 0.24
CA VAL A 5 11.74 9.06 0.94
C VAL A 5 10.55 9.75 1.60
N GLN A 6 9.31 9.42 1.20
CA GLN A 6 8.09 9.90 1.86
C GLN A 6 7.94 9.36 3.29
N THR A 7 8.68 8.32 3.67
CA THR A 7 8.66 7.77 5.04
C THR A 7 9.46 8.61 6.04
N VAL A 8 10.21 9.61 5.57
CA VAL A 8 10.96 10.53 6.45
C VAL A 8 9.97 11.30 7.32
N PRO A 9 10.04 11.18 8.66
CA PRO A 9 9.14 11.90 9.55
C PRO A 9 9.23 13.41 9.36
N THR A 10 8.10 14.12 9.40
CA THR A 10 8.04 15.58 9.20
C THR A 10 9.02 16.33 10.11
N LYS A 11 9.17 15.90 11.37
CA LYS A 11 10.12 16.50 12.32
C LYS A 11 11.59 16.34 11.93
N MET A 12 11.91 15.42 11.02
CA MET A 12 13.27 15.16 10.53
C MET A 12 13.53 15.77 9.15
N LEU A 13 12.52 16.37 8.50
CA LEU A 13 12.69 16.92 7.16
C LEU A 13 13.79 17.97 7.06
N THR A 14 13.91 18.85 8.07
CA THR A 14 15.00 19.84 8.11
C THR A 14 16.37 19.19 8.10
N LEU A 15 16.60 18.20 8.95
CA LEU A 15 17.87 17.49 9.02
C LEU A 15 18.14 16.72 7.71
N PHE A 16 17.10 16.07 7.17
CA PHE A 16 17.19 15.39 5.87
C PHE A 16 17.60 16.34 4.76
N ASN A 17 16.95 17.49 4.61
CA ASN A 17 17.27 18.49 3.59
C ASN A 17 18.70 19.04 3.75
N LEU A 18 19.12 19.34 4.98
CA LEU A 18 20.49 19.78 5.26
C LEU A 18 21.52 18.71 4.86
N THR A 19 21.23 17.43 5.16
CA THR A 19 22.11 16.32 4.76
C THR A 19 22.20 16.20 3.24
N ILE A 20 21.09 16.26 2.52
CA ILE A 20 21.09 16.24 1.05
C ILE A 20 21.86 17.42 0.46
N ASN A 21 21.65 18.62 1.00
CA ASN A 21 22.38 19.82 0.58
C ASN A 21 23.89 19.66 0.79
N PHE A 22 24.31 19.14 1.94
CA PHE A 22 25.71 18.87 2.23
C PHE A 22 26.33 17.84 1.26
N LEU A 23 25.67 16.69 1.10
CA LEU A 23 26.13 15.65 0.18
C LEU A 23 26.25 16.16 -1.24
N SER A 24 25.26 16.91 -1.72
CA SER A 24 25.24 17.42 -3.10
C SER A 24 26.22 18.59 -3.31
N LYS A 25 26.24 19.58 -2.41
CA LYS A 25 27.01 20.83 -2.62
C LYS A 25 28.43 20.76 -2.13
N VAL A 26 28.68 20.06 -1.03
CA VAL A 26 30.02 19.99 -0.42
C VAL A 26 30.78 18.75 -0.86
N CYS A 27 30.07 17.60 -0.87
CA CYS A 27 30.72 16.33 -1.24
C CYS A 27 30.64 16.02 -2.75
N GLY A 28 29.91 16.81 -3.54
CA GLY A 28 29.73 16.55 -4.98
C GLY A 28 29.01 15.26 -5.33
N VAL A 29 28.20 14.74 -4.39
CA VAL A 29 27.47 13.47 -4.56
C VAL A 29 26.20 13.67 -5.36
N THR A 30 25.97 12.83 -6.34
CA THR A 30 24.66 12.74 -7.02
C THR A 30 23.68 11.95 -6.15
N VAL A 31 22.57 12.58 -5.78
CA VAL A 31 21.53 11.97 -4.95
C VAL A 31 20.31 11.66 -5.81
N ILE A 32 19.87 10.40 -5.81
CA ILE A 32 18.65 9.96 -6.48
C ILE A 32 17.61 9.66 -5.38
N LEU A 33 16.47 10.35 -5.44
CA LEU A 33 15.35 10.15 -4.52
C LEU A 33 14.24 9.39 -5.24
N CYS A 34 13.83 8.25 -4.68
CA CYS A 34 12.74 7.44 -5.20
C CYS A 34 11.55 7.49 -4.24
N SER A 35 10.36 7.67 -4.79
CA SER A 35 9.13 7.74 -3.99
C SER A 35 7.90 7.52 -4.86
N ALA A 36 6.90 6.83 -4.33
CA ALA A 36 5.58 6.76 -4.94
C ALA A 36 4.82 8.10 -4.81
N THR A 37 5.11 8.86 -3.74
CA THR A 37 4.53 10.18 -3.47
C THR A 37 5.64 11.15 -3.08
N GLN A 38 5.72 12.29 -3.77
CA GLN A 38 6.78 13.28 -3.52
C GLN A 38 6.46 14.13 -2.29
N PRO A 39 7.27 14.10 -1.22
CA PRO A 39 7.13 15.03 -0.12
C PRO A 39 7.43 16.48 -0.56
N CYS A 40 6.78 17.45 0.08
CA CYS A 40 7.03 18.88 -0.16
C CYS A 40 8.30 19.35 0.58
N PHE A 41 9.46 18.89 0.16
CA PHE A 41 10.75 19.24 0.78
C PHE A 41 11.03 20.74 0.77
N GLU A 42 10.43 21.49 -0.16
CA GLU A 42 10.56 22.94 -0.29
C GLU A 42 9.87 23.71 0.84
N ARG A 43 8.89 23.08 1.51
CA ARG A 43 8.13 23.70 2.62
C ARG A 43 8.79 23.53 3.98
N ALA A 44 9.91 22.82 4.05
CA ALA A 44 10.67 22.69 5.28
C ALA A 44 11.37 24.01 5.63
N ALA A 45 11.67 24.23 6.91
CA ALA A 45 12.38 25.44 7.39
C ALA A 45 13.71 25.67 6.68
N HIS A 46 14.39 24.58 6.29
CA HIS A 46 15.57 24.60 5.44
C HIS A 46 15.28 23.79 4.18
N PRO A 47 14.94 24.45 3.05
CA PRO A 47 14.60 23.75 1.82
C PRO A 47 15.84 23.12 1.18
N MET A 48 15.62 22.20 0.24
CA MET A 48 16.69 21.74 -0.62
C MET A 48 17.09 22.85 -1.58
N PHE A 49 18.39 23.15 -1.67
CA PHE A 49 18.94 24.17 -2.57
C PHE A 49 19.20 23.64 -3.97
N THR A 50 19.25 22.33 -4.13
CA THR A 50 19.52 21.71 -5.43
C THR A 50 18.21 21.60 -6.21
N GLN A 51 18.19 22.12 -7.43
CA GLN A 51 17.07 21.93 -8.34
C GLN A 51 16.87 20.44 -8.58
N ARG A 52 15.65 19.97 -8.37
CA ARG A 52 15.26 18.60 -8.70
C ARG A 52 15.08 18.47 -10.20
N ILE A 53 15.61 17.39 -10.73
CA ILE A 53 15.43 17.02 -12.13
C ILE A 53 14.73 15.66 -12.12
N ASP A 54 13.55 15.59 -12.74
CA ASP A 54 12.85 14.32 -12.89
C ASP A 54 13.61 13.44 -13.88
N MET A 55 14.02 12.26 -13.44
CA MET A 55 14.75 11.30 -14.30
C MET A 55 13.85 10.77 -15.43
N VAL A 56 12.54 10.70 -15.18
CA VAL A 56 11.53 10.34 -16.18
C VAL A 56 10.61 11.54 -16.36
N PRO A 57 10.69 12.27 -17.47
CA PRO A 57 9.83 13.42 -17.71
C PRO A 57 8.38 12.96 -17.80
N TYR A 58 7.48 13.81 -17.28
CA TYR A 58 6.05 13.54 -17.34
C TYR A 58 5.58 13.45 -18.80
N ALA A 59 5.14 12.28 -19.18
CA ALA A 59 4.54 12.02 -20.48
C ALA A 59 3.17 11.34 -20.27
N PRO A 60 2.03 12.05 -20.53
CA PRO A 60 0.69 11.53 -20.25
C PRO A 60 0.44 10.13 -20.80
N LYS A 61 0.81 9.89 -22.07
CA LYS A 61 0.65 8.59 -22.72
C LYS A 61 1.43 7.46 -22.05
N LEU A 62 2.62 7.77 -21.51
CA LEU A 62 3.42 6.79 -20.77
C LEU A 62 2.75 6.44 -19.44
N TRP A 63 2.23 7.44 -18.74
CA TRP A 63 1.54 7.23 -17.47
C TRP A 63 0.24 6.44 -17.62
N ASP A 64 -0.51 6.66 -18.70
CA ASP A 64 -1.72 5.88 -19.00
C ASP A 64 -1.41 4.40 -19.19
N THR A 65 -0.25 4.05 -19.76
CA THR A 65 0.21 2.66 -19.91
C THR A 65 0.43 1.97 -18.54
N PHE A 66 0.78 2.74 -17.52
CA PHE A 66 0.98 2.21 -16.14
C PHE A 66 -0.27 2.30 -15.27
N ARG A 67 -1.38 2.83 -15.79
CA ARG A 67 -2.64 2.91 -15.04
C ARG A 67 -3.22 1.51 -14.87
N ARG A 68 -3.12 0.94 -13.68
CA ARG A 68 -3.56 -0.43 -13.34
C ARG A 68 -4.73 -0.47 -12.38
N THR A 69 -5.02 0.65 -11.73
CA THR A 69 -6.03 0.73 -10.68
C THR A 69 -6.80 2.03 -10.79
N GLN A 70 -8.04 1.99 -10.31
CA GLN A 70 -8.89 3.15 -10.18
C GLN A 70 -9.29 3.32 -8.71
N ILE A 71 -9.04 4.49 -8.15
CA ILE A 71 -9.46 4.84 -6.80
C ILE A 71 -10.88 5.39 -6.87
N GLN A 72 -11.82 4.73 -6.19
CA GLN A 72 -13.20 5.14 -6.10
C GLN A 72 -13.53 5.54 -4.66
N PRO A 73 -13.88 6.79 -4.38
CA PRO A 73 -14.36 7.19 -3.07
C PRO A 73 -15.71 6.52 -2.81
N VAL A 74 -15.87 6.02 -1.59
CA VAL A 74 -17.12 5.43 -1.11
C VAL A 74 -17.67 6.33 -0.03
N GLU A 75 -18.99 6.41 0.08
CA GLU A 75 -19.66 7.14 1.15
C GLU A 75 -19.16 6.70 2.53
N MET A 76 -19.14 7.66 3.46
CA MET A 76 -18.70 7.39 4.82
C MET A 76 -19.63 6.37 5.47
N MET A 77 -19.05 5.29 5.97
CA MET A 77 -19.78 4.22 6.66
C MET A 77 -19.17 3.93 8.03
N ARG A 78 -19.99 3.38 8.90
CA ARG A 78 -19.53 2.91 10.22
C ARG A 78 -18.69 1.65 10.07
N LEU A 79 -17.83 1.41 11.05
CA LEU A 79 -16.95 0.24 11.07
C LEU A 79 -17.72 -1.09 11.03
N ASP A 80 -18.89 -1.15 11.67
CA ASP A 80 -19.75 -2.32 11.71
C ASP A 80 -20.44 -2.64 10.36
N ALA A 81 -20.52 -1.68 9.45
CA ALA A 81 -21.05 -1.88 8.10
C ALA A 81 -19.98 -2.39 7.10
N ILE A 82 -18.70 -2.26 7.42
CA ILE A 82 -17.60 -2.65 6.51
C ILE A 82 -17.59 -4.14 6.19
N PRO A 83 -17.87 -5.09 7.10
CA PRO A 83 -17.92 -6.52 6.77
C PRO A 83 -18.94 -6.84 5.66
N ALA A 84 -20.14 -6.28 5.72
CA ALA A 84 -21.17 -6.48 4.69
C ALA A 84 -20.76 -5.84 3.36
N PHE A 85 -20.13 -4.67 3.39
CA PHE A 85 -19.58 -4.03 2.20
C PHE A 85 -18.45 -4.87 1.58
N ALA A 86 -17.52 -5.38 2.39
CA ALA A 86 -16.42 -6.22 1.94
C ALA A 86 -16.93 -7.52 1.28
N GLN A 87 -17.98 -8.14 1.81
CA GLN A 87 -18.60 -9.31 1.19
C GLN A 87 -19.15 -9.00 -0.20
N ARG A 88 -19.86 -7.87 -0.36
CA ARG A 88 -20.37 -7.43 -1.69
C ARG A 88 -19.22 -7.18 -2.68
N VAL A 89 -18.14 -6.55 -2.24
CA VAL A 89 -16.95 -6.36 -3.10
C VAL A 89 -16.35 -7.71 -3.50
N LEU A 90 -16.33 -8.66 -2.58
CA LEU A 90 -15.79 -9.98 -2.80
C LEU A 90 -16.68 -10.85 -3.72
N GLU A 91 -17.95 -10.53 -3.91
CA GLU A 91 -18.80 -11.19 -4.92
C GLU A 91 -18.23 -11.03 -6.33
N GLN A 92 -17.57 -9.88 -6.59
CA GLN A 92 -17.01 -9.51 -7.89
C GLN A 92 -15.48 -9.72 -7.97
N ALA A 93 -14.87 -10.35 -6.98
CA ALA A 93 -13.43 -10.56 -6.91
C ALA A 93 -13.10 -11.84 -6.13
N ASN A 94 -11.92 -12.39 -6.36
CA ASN A 94 -11.42 -13.57 -5.65
C ASN A 94 -10.51 -13.21 -4.48
N SER A 95 -9.93 -12.01 -4.50
CA SER A 95 -9.05 -11.55 -3.43
C SER A 95 -9.31 -10.10 -3.05
N LEU A 96 -9.35 -9.85 -1.74
CA LEU A 96 -9.63 -8.54 -1.15
C LEU A 96 -8.65 -8.24 -0.03
N LEU A 97 -8.03 -7.05 -0.12
CA LEU A 97 -7.26 -6.47 0.96
C LEU A 97 -8.08 -5.37 1.65
N ILE A 98 -8.10 -5.37 2.98
CA ILE A 98 -8.67 -4.28 3.78
C ILE A 98 -7.55 -3.69 4.63
N VAL A 99 -7.25 -2.39 4.43
CA VAL A 99 -6.19 -1.70 5.18
C VAL A 99 -6.80 -0.73 6.19
N CYS A 100 -6.50 -0.96 7.46
CA CYS A 100 -7.00 -0.23 8.61
C CYS A 100 -5.93 0.73 9.18
N ASN A 101 -6.38 1.78 9.88
CA ASN A 101 -5.49 2.71 10.55
C ASN A 101 -5.07 2.21 11.94
N LYS A 102 -5.97 1.50 12.63
CA LYS A 102 -5.76 1.03 14.01
C LYS A 102 -5.73 -0.48 14.08
N LYS A 103 -4.93 -1.00 15.02
CA LYS A 103 -4.87 -2.43 15.30
C LYS A 103 -6.21 -2.99 15.78
N SER A 104 -6.98 -2.20 16.54
CA SER A 104 -8.32 -2.56 17.03
C SER A 104 -9.33 -2.70 15.89
N GLU A 105 -9.28 -1.81 14.89
CA GLU A 105 -10.12 -1.90 13.69
C GLU A 105 -9.82 -3.16 12.90
N ALA A 106 -8.52 -3.44 12.67
CA ALA A 106 -8.09 -4.64 11.97
C ALA A 106 -8.49 -5.93 12.69
N ALA A 107 -8.34 -5.98 14.02
CA ALA A 107 -8.76 -7.12 14.82
C ALA A 107 -10.28 -7.33 14.79
N TYR A 108 -11.07 -6.26 14.88
CA TYR A 108 -12.52 -6.30 14.80
C TYR A 108 -12.98 -6.85 13.43
N LEU A 109 -12.48 -6.26 12.34
CA LEU A 109 -12.85 -6.67 10.98
C LEU A 109 -12.42 -8.11 10.67
N TYR A 110 -11.22 -8.50 11.11
CA TYR A 110 -10.75 -9.88 10.99
C TYR A 110 -11.71 -10.84 11.68
N LYS A 111 -12.08 -10.58 12.95
CA LYS A 111 -13.01 -11.42 13.70
C LYS A 111 -14.40 -11.50 13.03
N ALA A 112 -14.89 -10.38 12.50
CA ALA A 112 -16.19 -10.33 11.83
C ALA A 112 -16.19 -11.10 10.49
N LEU A 113 -15.08 -11.11 9.76
CA LEU A 113 -14.95 -11.73 8.43
C LEU A 113 -14.46 -13.18 8.49
N SER A 114 -13.77 -13.60 9.56
CA SER A 114 -13.22 -14.95 9.70
C SER A 114 -14.26 -16.05 9.85
N ASN A 115 -15.51 -15.70 10.16
CA ASN A 115 -16.63 -16.66 10.26
C ASN A 115 -17.28 -16.98 8.90
N GLY A 116 -16.81 -16.35 7.82
CA GLY A 116 -17.31 -16.59 6.46
C GLY A 116 -16.64 -17.77 5.75
N THR A 117 -16.98 -17.97 4.48
CA THR A 117 -16.43 -19.04 3.63
C THR A 117 -15.04 -18.70 3.05
N ALA A 118 -14.63 -17.43 3.08
CA ALA A 118 -13.35 -16.98 2.55
C ALA A 118 -12.18 -17.31 3.49
N HIS A 119 -11.00 -17.60 2.91
CA HIS A 119 -9.78 -17.66 3.67
C HIS A 119 -9.41 -16.28 4.20
N CYS A 120 -9.49 -16.10 5.51
CA CYS A 120 -9.24 -14.80 6.14
C CYS A 120 -7.86 -14.76 6.80
N PHE A 121 -7.07 -13.76 6.43
CA PHE A 121 -5.74 -13.50 6.98
C PHE A 121 -5.74 -12.19 7.76
N HIS A 122 -4.93 -12.13 8.82
CA HIS A 122 -4.70 -10.92 9.60
C HIS A 122 -3.23 -10.55 9.61
N LEU A 123 -2.92 -9.28 9.32
CA LEU A 123 -1.57 -8.72 9.40
C LEU A 123 -1.58 -7.45 10.24
N SER A 124 -0.74 -7.39 11.25
CA SER A 124 -0.70 -6.24 12.17
C SER A 124 0.72 -5.92 12.59
N ALA A 125 0.97 -4.63 12.82
CA ALA A 125 2.22 -4.17 13.43
C ALA A 125 2.44 -4.72 14.87
N ALA A 126 1.41 -5.31 15.50
CA ALA A 126 1.55 -6.00 16.78
C ALA A 126 2.18 -7.38 16.67
N MET A 127 2.23 -7.96 15.47
CA MET A 127 2.85 -9.28 15.25
C MET A 127 4.37 -9.17 15.25
N CYS A 128 5.04 -10.17 15.86
CA CYS A 128 6.50 -10.30 15.72
C CYS A 128 6.87 -10.65 14.26
N MET A 129 8.12 -10.38 13.90
CA MET A 129 8.63 -10.57 12.53
C MET A 129 8.46 -12.00 12.02
N ALA A 130 8.75 -13.00 12.88
CA ALA A 130 8.63 -14.41 12.51
C ALA A 130 7.18 -14.78 12.17
N HIS A 131 6.23 -14.41 13.04
CA HIS A 131 4.81 -14.66 12.81
C HIS A 131 4.31 -13.97 11.52
N ARG A 132 4.68 -12.69 11.34
CA ARG A 132 4.32 -11.94 10.13
C ARG A 132 4.81 -12.64 8.86
N ARG A 133 6.06 -13.15 8.85
CA ARG A 133 6.62 -13.90 7.71
C ARG A 133 5.81 -15.17 7.41
N ILE A 134 5.41 -15.92 8.43
CA ILE A 134 4.58 -17.12 8.26
C ILE A 134 3.25 -16.77 7.61
N VAL A 135 2.56 -15.74 8.14
CA VAL A 135 1.27 -15.30 7.59
C VAL A 135 1.41 -14.81 6.15
N LEU A 136 2.47 -14.05 5.83
CA LEU A 136 2.73 -13.56 4.47
C LEU A 136 3.00 -14.71 3.50
N ASN A 137 3.81 -15.69 3.88
CA ASN A 137 4.11 -16.86 3.04
C ASN A 137 2.84 -17.69 2.77
N ASN A 138 2.02 -17.90 3.79
CA ASN A 138 0.76 -18.62 3.64
C ASN A 138 -0.23 -17.85 2.75
N LEU A 139 -0.34 -16.54 2.94
CA LEU A 139 -1.18 -15.67 2.12
C LEU A 139 -0.73 -15.71 0.65
N GLN A 140 0.58 -15.59 0.39
CA GLN A 140 1.14 -15.66 -0.96
C GLN A 140 0.81 -16.99 -1.62
N ALA A 141 1.05 -18.10 -0.93
CA ALA A 141 0.75 -19.44 -1.45
C ALA A 141 -0.72 -19.62 -1.86
N VAL A 142 -1.64 -19.07 -1.05
CA VAL A 142 -3.09 -19.14 -1.36
C VAL A 142 -3.44 -18.22 -2.55
N LEU A 143 -2.87 -17.03 -2.64
CA LEU A 143 -3.07 -16.13 -3.78
C LEU A 143 -2.51 -16.72 -5.08
N ASP A 144 -1.36 -17.38 -5.04
CA ASP A 144 -0.77 -18.03 -6.21
C ASP A 144 -1.60 -19.26 -6.65
N ALA A 145 -2.15 -19.98 -5.71
CA ALA A 145 -3.07 -21.08 -6.00
C ALA A 145 -4.37 -20.58 -6.67
N LEU A 146 -4.90 -19.41 -6.27
CA LEU A 146 -6.05 -18.79 -6.93
C LEU A 146 -5.76 -18.42 -8.40
N LYS A 147 -4.55 -17.97 -8.71
CA LYS A 147 -4.14 -17.62 -10.07
C LYS A 147 -3.96 -18.85 -10.98
N SER A 148 -3.45 -19.94 -10.42
CA SER A 148 -3.15 -21.16 -11.18
C SER A 148 -4.40 -22.00 -11.51
N THR A 149 -5.49 -21.79 -10.76
CA THR A 149 -6.71 -22.56 -10.96
C THR A 149 -7.62 -21.83 -11.95
N LEU A 150 -7.51 -22.18 -13.23
CA LEU A 150 -8.34 -21.69 -14.35
C LEU A 150 -9.84 -22.05 -14.23
N GLN A 151 -10.25 -22.74 -13.20
CA GLN A 151 -11.65 -23.13 -12.94
C GLN A 151 -12.07 -22.66 -11.55
N THR A 152 -13.11 -21.86 -11.50
CA THR A 152 -14.04 -21.56 -10.38
C THR A 152 -13.65 -22.17 -9.03
N SER A 153 -12.58 -21.74 -8.45
CA SER A 153 -12.32 -22.04 -7.05
C SER A 153 -13.28 -21.19 -6.24
N GLU A 154 -14.25 -21.82 -5.57
CA GLU A 154 -15.18 -21.17 -4.64
C GLU A 154 -14.48 -20.48 -3.46
N LYS A 155 -13.16 -20.66 -3.35
CA LYS A 155 -12.36 -20.17 -2.23
C LYS A 155 -11.86 -18.76 -2.51
N LYS A 156 -12.49 -17.80 -1.86
CA LYS A 156 -12.09 -16.39 -1.87
C LYS A 156 -11.12 -16.09 -0.75
N VAL A 157 -10.31 -15.04 -0.90
CA VAL A 157 -9.29 -14.63 0.07
C VAL A 157 -9.55 -13.22 0.55
N ILE A 158 -9.54 -13.01 1.86
CA ILE A 158 -9.56 -11.70 2.50
C ILE A 158 -8.31 -11.54 3.36
N CYS A 159 -7.61 -10.44 3.20
CA CYS A 159 -6.54 -10.03 4.11
C CYS A 159 -6.95 -8.74 4.81
N VAL A 160 -7.05 -8.76 6.13
CA VAL A 160 -7.26 -7.56 6.94
C VAL A 160 -5.93 -7.15 7.54
N SER A 161 -5.45 -5.96 7.20
CA SER A 161 -4.12 -5.49 7.59
C SER A 161 -4.16 -4.10 8.19
N THR A 162 -3.18 -3.79 9.03
CA THR A 162 -2.79 -2.40 9.28
C THR A 162 -1.85 -1.92 8.15
N GLN A 163 -1.37 -0.68 8.22
CA GLN A 163 -0.43 -0.10 7.24
C GLN A 163 0.86 -0.91 7.02
N VAL A 164 1.10 -1.95 7.79
CA VAL A 164 2.26 -2.83 7.65
C VAL A 164 2.38 -3.49 6.28
N ILE A 165 1.29 -3.58 5.53
CA ILE A 165 1.28 -4.15 4.17
C ILE A 165 1.62 -3.11 3.09
N GLU A 166 1.59 -1.83 3.41
CA GLU A 166 1.80 -0.74 2.44
C GLU A 166 3.25 -0.68 1.95
N ALA A 167 4.22 -1.06 2.78
CA ALA A 167 5.65 -1.04 2.44
C ALA A 167 6.32 -2.41 2.65
N GLY A 168 7.29 -2.74 1.81
CA GLY A 168 8.15 -3.92 1.97
C GLY A 168 7.48 -5.28 1.76
N VAL A 169 6.25 -5.32 1.21
CA VAL A 169 5.52 -6.56 0.94
C VAL A 169 5.15 -6.63 -0.53
N ASP A 170 5.52 -7.69 -1.22
CA ASP A 170 5.23 -7.89 -2.64
C ASP A 170 4.05 -8.86 -2.84
N ILE A 171 2.84 -8.36 -2.57
CA ILE A 171 1.59 -9.11 -2.70
C ILE A 171 0.60 -8.27 -3.50
N SER A 172 -0.18 -8.93 -4.35
CA SER A 172 -1.19 -8.32 -5.21
C SER A 172 -2.57 -8.88 -4.92
N PHE A 173 -3.57 -8.00 -4.85
CA PHE A 173 -4.99 -8.34 -4.68
C PHE A 173 -5.80 -7.78 -5.85
N GLU A 174 -6.95 -8.40 -6.15
CA GLU A 174 -7.85 -7.89 -7.18
C GLU A 174 -8.59 -6.62 -6.73
N ARG A 175 -8.91 -6.52 -5.44
CA ARG A 175 -9.57 -5.35 -4.85
C ARG A 175 -8.91 -4.94 -3.54
N VAL A 176 -8.92 -3.65 -3.27
CA VAL A 176 -8.39 -3.08 -2.04
C VAL A 176 -9.41 -2.11 -1.46
N ILE A 177 -9.74 -2.27 -0.19
CA ILE A 177 -10.50 -1.30 0.61
C ILE A 177 -9.51 -0.62 1.55
N ARG A 178 -9.38 0.72 1.46
CA ARG A 178 -8.59 1.52 2.38
C ARG A 178 -9.51 2.36 3.26
N LEU A 179 -9.45 2.16 4.57
CA LEU A 179 -10.14 3.06 5.50
C LEU A 179 -9.57 4.47 5.35
N SER A 180 -10.39 5.49 5.56
CA SER A 180 -10.00 6.90 5.39
C SER A 180 -8.62 7.21 5.96
N ALA A 181 -7.74 7.75 5.13
CA ALA A 181 -6.33 8.02 5.45
C ALA A 181 -5.79 9.17 4.59
N GLY A 182 -4.56 9.58 4.83
CA GLY A 182 -3.85 10.51 3.96
C GLY A 182 -3.66 9.93 2.54
N MET A 183 -3.56 10.80 1.54
CA MET A 183 -3.48 10.41 0.13
C MET A 183 -2.24 9.53 -0.16
N ASP A 184 -1.13 9.77 0.53
CA ASP A 184 0.08 8.93 0.46
C ASP A 184 -0.22 7.46 0.80
N SER A 185 -0.93 7.22 1.89
CA SER A 185 -1.33 5.88 2.31
C SER A 185 -2.37 5.26 1.37
N VAL A 186 -3.29 6.06 0.82
CA VAL A 186 -4.25 5.61 -0.19
C VAL A 186 -3.52 5.13 -1.45
N ILE A 187 -2.54 5.88 -1.94
CA ILE A 187 -1.74 5.52 -3.12
C ILE A 187 -0.90 4.26 -2.85
N GLN A 188 -0.27 4.15 -1.67
CA GLN A 188 0.49 2.95 -1.30
C GLN A 188 -0.38 1.70 -1.22
N SER A 189 -1.58 1.83 -0.66
CA SER A 189 -2.57 0.75 -0.63
C SER A 189 -3.06 0.40 -2.04
N ALA A 190 -3.33 1.39 -2.89
CA ALA A 190 -3.70 1.19 -4.30
C ALA A 190 -2.59 0.45 -5.08
N GLY A 191 -1.32 0.67 -4.74
CA GLY A 191 -0.19 -0.08 -5.28
C GLY A 191 -0.18 -1.59 -4.93
N ARG A 192 -1.09 -2.04 -4.07
CA ARG A 192 -1.35 -3.47 -3.78
C ARG A 192 -2.53 -4.04 -4.57
N CYS A 193 -3.25 -3.19 -5.30
CA CYS A 193 -4.34 -3.59 -6.17
C CYS A 193 -3.80 -3.80 -7.58
N ASN A 194 -4.07 -4.98 -8.18
CA ASN A 194 -3.64 -5.32 -9.53
C ASN A 194 -2.16 -4.96 -9.82
N ARG A 195 -1.29 -5.21 -8.84
CA ARG A 195 0.11 -4.80 -8.87
C ARG A 195 0.85 -5.30 -10.10
N ASN A 196 0.53 -6.51 -10.55
CA ASN A 196 1.19 -7.14 -11.70
C ASN A 196 0.45 -6.89 -13.03
N GLY A 197 -0.68 -6.17 -13.02
CA GLY A 197 -1.49 -5.92 -14.22
C GLY A 197 -2.17 -7.18 -14.77
N GLU A 198 -2.50 -8.13 -13.91
CA GLU A 198 -3.10 -9.43 -14.28
C GLU A 198 -4.63 -9.38 -14.37
N SER A 199 -5.26 -8.37 -13.80
CA SER A 199 -6.72 -8.15 -13.81
C SER A 199 -7.07 -6.96 -14.71
N ASN A 200 -8.09 -7.12 -15.54
CA ASN A 200 -8.66 -6.04 -16.37
C ASN A 200 -9.66 -5.20 -15.58
#